data_8fc4cab7160b11d89f9d64c96fda5de4
#
_entry.id   8fc4cab7160b11d89f9d64c96fda5de4
#
_cell.length_a   1.000
_cell.length_b   1.000
_cell.length_c   1.000
_cell.angle_alpha   90.00
_cell.angle_beta   90.00
_cell.angle_gamma   90.00
#
_symmetry.space_group_name_H-M   'P 1'
#
loop_
_entity.id
_entity.type
_entity.pdbx_description
1 polymer ?
#
loop_
_entity_poly.entity_id
_entity_poly.type
_entity_poly.pdbx_seq_one_letter_code
_entity_poly.pdbx_strand_id
1 'polypeptide(L)'
;MDKIEWCVIAFDSTQQALRAEMLLEYADLEIDTFPTPKTITAGCALSIRFPSDQLEAVKEIIQSEQVVIRGIFQAAEGKDNSYTCIWEQQQEEYN
;
A
#
# COMPACT_ATOMS: atom_id res chain seq x y z
N MET A 1 5.74 -9.81 23.58
CA MET A 1 5.16 -8.60 23.11
C MET A 1 5.28 -8.49 21.62
N ASP A 2 4.16 -8.34 20.97
CA ASP A 2 4.16 -8.38 19.54
C ASP A 2 4.42 -7.03 18.95
N LYS A 3 5.29 -7.00 17.99
CA LYS A 3 5.50 -5.79 17.25
C LYS A 3 4.48 -5.70 16.14
N ILE A 4 3.94 -4.52 15.98
CA ILE A 4 3.06 -4.28 14.86
C ILE A 4 3.93 -4.01 13.65
N GLU A 5 3.74 -4.81 12.62
CA GLU A 5 4.42 -4.57 11.37
C GLU A 5 3.50 -3.78 10.48
N TRP A 6 4.09 -2.80 9.84
CA TRP A 6 3.33 -1.89 9.00
C TRP A 6 3.65 -2.13 7.54
N CYS A 7 2.61 -2.09 6.73
CA CYS A 7 2.75 -2.15 5.29
C CYS A 7 2.42 -0.79 4.72
N VAL A 8 2.96 -0.50 3.56
CA VAL A 8 2.79 0.78 2.89
C VAL A 8 2.34 0.52 1.47
N ILE A 9 1.27 1.18 1.06
CA ILE A 9 0.85 1.15 -0.34
C ILE A 9 1.37 2.41 -0.99
N ALA A 10 2.13 2.24 -2.05
CA ALA A 10 2.60 3.37 -2.84
C ALA A 10 1.79 3.47 -4.12
N PHE A 11 1.62 4.68 -4.60
CA PHE A 11 0.79 4.96 -5.75
C PHE A 11 1.55 5.81 -6.75
N ASP A 12 1.13 5.77 -8.00
CA ASP A 12 1.65 6.68 -9.01
C ASP A 12 0.69 7.81 -9.32
N SER A 13 -0.52 7.73 -8.77
CA SER A 13 -1.56 8.71 -9.05
C SER A 13 -2.22 9.11 -7.76
N THR A 14 -2.33 10.41 -7.52
CA THR A 14 -3.01 10.91 -6.34
C THR A 14 -4.48 10.50 -6.34
N GLN A 15 -5.09 10.46 -7.51
CA GLN A 15 -6.47 10.04 -7.63
C GLN A 15 -6.66 8.62 -7.12
N GLN A 16 -5.75 7.75 -7.49
CA GLN A 16 -5.84 6.36 -7.03
C GLN A 16 -5.60 6.26 -5.54
N ALA A 17 -4.69 7.06 -5.01
CA ALA A 17 -4.42 7.05 -3.58
C ALA A 17 -5.66 7.49 -2.80
N LEU A 18 -6.33 8.54 -3.26
CA LEU A 18 -7.53 9.01 -2.57
C LEU A 18 -8.66 8.01 -2.68
N ARG A 19 -8.76 7.36 -3.83
CA ARG A 19 -9.79 6.34 -4.00
C ARG A 19 -9.55 5.17 -3.06
N ALA A 20 -8.30 4.74 -2.96
CA ALA A 20 -7.96 3.65 -2.06
C ALA A 20 -8.26 4.01 -0.62
N GLU A 21 -7.92 5.24 -0.22
CA GLU A 21 -8.19 5.68 1.13
C GLU A 21 -9.68 5.55 1.44
N MET A 22 -10.52 6.02 0.54
CA MET A 22 -11.94 5.97 0.75
C MET A 22 -12.45 4.54 0.85
N LEU A 23 -11.98 3.67 -0.05
CA LEU A 23 -12.44 2.29 -0.06
C LEU A 23 -12.01 1.53 1.19
N LEU A 24 -10.79 1.75 1.62
CA LEU A 24 -10.28 1.03 2.78
C LEU A 24 -10.94 1.53 4.06
N GLU A 25 -11.20 2.82 4.15
CA GLU A 25 -11.92 3.35 5.31
C GLU A 25 -13.35 2.85 5.33
N TYR A 26 -13.96 2.76 4.17
CA TYR A 26 -15.32 2.27 4.10
C TYR A 26 -15.41 0.83 4.58
N ALA A 27 -14.35 0.07 4.40
CA ALA A 27 -14.29 -1.31 4.84
C ALA A 27 -13.88 -1.44 6.31
N ASP A 28 -13.78 -0.32 7.01
CA ASP A 28 -13.44 -0.31 8.43
C ASP A 28 -12.03 -0.80 8.71
N LEU A 29 -11.14 -0.64 7.75
CA LEU A 29 -9.76 -1.01 7.97
C LEU A 29 -9.00 0.15 8.59
N GLU A 30 -8.00 -0.19 9.37
CA GLU A 30 -7.19 0.81 10.05
C GLU A 30 -6.11 1.27 9.09
N ILE A 31 -6.15 2.50 8.67
CA ILE A 31 -5.16 3.02 7.73
C ILE A 31 -4.77 4.44 8.12
N ASP A 32 -3.59 4.84 7.68
CA ASP A 32 -3.10 6.20 7.80
C ASP A 32 -2.51 6.62 6.49
N THR A 33 -2.73 7.87 6.12
CA THR A 33 -2.03 8.42 4.96
C THR A 33 -0.78 9.14 5.44
N PHE A 34 0.25 9.12 4.62
CA PHE A 34 1.49 9.79 4.98
C PHE A 34 2.34 9.97 3.73
N PRO A 35 3.39 10.79 3.82
CA PRO A 35 4.22 11.02 2.64
C PRO A 35 4.96 9.76 2.22
N THR A 36 5.04 9.55 0.93
CA THR A 36 5.73 8.38 0.40
C THR A 36 7.20 8.43 0.80
N PRO A 37 7.72 7.34 1.39
CA PRO A 37 9.13 7.32 1.75
C PRO A 37 10.03 7.51 0.54
N LYS A 38 11.14 8.20 0.74
CA LYS A 38 12.03 8.50 -0.35
C LYS A 38 12.66 7.28 -0.97
N THR A 39 12.72 6.20 -0.21
CA THR A 39 13.31 4.97 -0.71
C THR A 39 12.35 4.18 -1.59
N ILE A 40 11.10 4.61 -1.68
CA ILE A 40 10.12 3.98 -2.56
C ILE A 40 9.94 4.89 -3.76
N THR A 41 10.20 4.35 -4.94
CA THR A 41 10.02 5.11 -6.18
C THR A 41 8.57 5.02 -6.61
N ALA A 42 7.90 6.14 -6.61
CA ALA A 42 6.49 6.19 -7.00
C ALA A 42 6.18 7.58 -7.49
N GLY A 43 5.17 7.66 -8.35
CA GLY A 43 4.82 8.92 -8.96
C GLY A 43 4.02 9.83 -8.07
N CYS A 44 3.41 9.30 -7.01
CA CYS A 44 2.59 10.09 -6.12
C CYS A 44 3.28 10.23 -4.77
N ALA A 45 3.22 11.43 -4.21
CA ALA A 45 3.85 11.67 -2.91
C ALA A 45 3.02 11.18 -1.73
N LEU A 46 1.84 10.68 -1.98
CA LEU A 46 0.95 10.22 -0.91
C LEU A 46 0.92 8.71 -0.87
N SER A 47 1.10 8.16 0.30
CA SER A 47 1.05 6.71 0.53
C SER A 47 0.07 6.41 1.65
N ILE A 48 -0.29 5.15 1.77
CA ILE A 48 -1.17 4.68 2.83
C ILE A 48 -0.45 3.57 3.56
N ARG A 49 -0.47 3.62 4.88
CA ARG A 49 0.11 2.53 5.67
C ARG A 49 -1.00 1.86 6.48
N PHE A 50 -0.77 0.60 6.76
CA PHE A 50 -1.74 -0.19 7.49
C PHE A 50 -1.02 -1.34 8.20
N PRO A 51 -1.63 -1.90 9.27
CA PRO A 51 -1.00 -3.03 9.95
C PRO A 51 -0.99 -4.26 9.06
N SER A 52 0.06 -5.04 9.16
CA SER A 52 0.24 -6.18 8.27
C SER A 52 -0.83 -7.24 8.42
N ASP A 53 -1.53 -7.29 9.56
CA ASP A 53 -2.57 -8.28 9.70
C ASP A 53 -3.80 -7.97 8.85
N GLN A 54 -3.84 -6.81 8.22
CA GLN A 54 -4.91 -6.46 7.30
C GLN A 54 -4.52 -6.70 5.84
N LEU A 55 -3.34 -7.25 5.61
CA LEU A 55 -2.81 -7.34 4.25
C LEU A 55 -3.76 -8.05 3.29
N GLU A 56 -4.32 -9.18 3.72
CA GLU A 56 -5.18 -9.92 2.80
C GLU A 56 -6.45 -9.15 2.47
N ALA A 57 -7.03 -8.48 3.45
CA ALA A 57 -8.21 -7.67 3.20
C ALA A 57 -7.90 -6.51 2.26
N VAL A 58 -6.75 -5.88 2.45
CA VAL A 58 -6.34 -4.77 1.60
C VAL A 58 -6.14 -5.26 0.17
N LYS A 59 -5.46 -6.37 0.00
CA LYS A 59 -5.22 -6.90 -1.33
C LYS A 59 -6.53 -7.22 -2.03
N GLU A 60 -7.46 -7.79 -1.29
CA GLU A 60 -8.73 -8.16 -1.89
C GLU A 60 -9.49 -6.93 -2.38
N ILE A 61 -9.49 -5.87 -1.60
CA ILE A 61 -10.19 -4.65 -2.00
C ILE A 61 -9.51 -4.02 -3.21
N ILE A 62 -8.19 -3.97 -3.21
CA ILE A 62 -7.46 -3.38 -4.32
C ILE A 62 -7.77 -4.15 -5.60
N GLN A 63 -7.81 -5.46 -5.52
CA GLN A 63 -8.07 -6.27 -6.69
C GLN A 63 -9.52 -6.17 -7.15
N SER A 64 -10.45 -6.29 -6.22
CA SER A 64 -11.86 -6.30 -6.61
C SER A 64 -12.33 -4.95 -7.11
N GLU A 65 -11.77 -3.87 -6.56
CA GLU A 65 -12.15 -2.53 -6.99
C GLU A 65 -11.24 -1.98 -8.07
N GLN A 66 -10.25 -2.77 -8.46
CA GLN A 66 -9.35 -2.41 -9.55
C GLN A 66 -8.62 -1.09 -9.30
N VAL A 67 -8.17 -0.92 -8.07
CA VAL A 67 -7.36 0.24 -7.74
C VAL A 67 -5.96 0.03 -8.29
N VAL A 68 -5.42 1.05 -8.93
CA VAL A 68 -4.09 0.94 -9.50
C VAL A 68 -3.07 1.43 -8.49
N ILE A 69 -2.12 0.58 -8.14
CA ILE A 69 -1.10 0.92 -7.16
C ILE A 69 0.28 0.63 -7.75
N ARG A 70 1.29 1.24 -7.16
CA ARG A 70 2.67 0.90 -7.49
C ARG A 70 3.06 -0.43 -6.84
N GLY A 71 2.64 -0.64 -5.63
CA GLY A 71 2.95 -1.87 -4.92
C GLY A 71 2.67 -1.72 -3.45
N ILE A 72 2.78 -2.82 -2.72
CA ILE A 72 2.70 -2.81 -1.27
C ILE A 72 4.07 -3.17 -0.74
N PHE A 73 4.55 -2.38 0.19
CA PHE A 73 5.91 -2.51 0.71
C PHE A 73 5.86 -2.72 2.21
N GLN A 74 6.90 -3.33 2.73
CA GLN A 74 7.01 -3.55 4.16
C GLN A 74 8.36 -3.01 4.62
N ALA A 75 8.36 -2.35 5.75
CA ALA A 75 9.60 -1.80 6.30
C ALA A 75 10.53 -2.94 6.68
N ALA A 76 11.79 -2.81 6.31
CA ALA A 76 12.77 -3.81 6.67
C ALA A 76 13.14 -3.61 8.13
N GLU A 77 13.12 -4.70 8.85
CA GLU A 77 13.39 -4.64 10.26
C GLU A 77 14.83 -4.24 10.51
N GLY A 78 15.01 -3.31 11.41
CA GLY A 78 16.34 -2.92 11.82
C GLY A 78 17.08 -2.05 10.83
N LYS A 79 16.43 -1.62 9.77
CA LYS A 79 17.07 -0.78 8.78
C LYS A 79 16.33 0.52 8.65
N ASP A 80 17.07 1.59 8.50
CA ASP A 80 16.49 2.90 8.34
C ASP A 80 15.85 3.06 7.00
N ASN A 81 14.58 3.34 6.98
CA ASN A 81 13.91 3.73 5.74
C ASN A 81 14.06 2.76 4.60
N SER A 82 14.29 1.50 4.93
CA SER A 82 14.42 0.48 3.92
C SER A 82 13.11 -0.24 3.78
N TYR A 83 12.63 -0.40 2.56
CA TYR A 83 11.36 -1.05 2.30
C TYR A 83 11.51 -2.14 1.27
N THR A 84 10.79 -3.22 1.47
CA THR A 84 10.81 -4.34 0.55
C THR A 84 9.43 -4.46 -0.07
N CYS A 85 9.38 -4.59 -1.38
CA CYS A 85 8.12 -4.79 -2.06
C CYS A 85 7.65 -6.20 -1.80
N ILE A 86 6.47 -6.34 -1.19
CA ILE A 86 5.94 -7.64 -0.88
C ILE A 86 4.77 -8.02 -1.77
N TRP A 87 4.28 -7.09 -2.58
CA TRP A 87 3.19 -7.41 -3.48
C TRP A 87 3.10 -6.37 -4.57
N GLU A 88 3.00 -6.82 -5.80
CA GLU A 88 2.82 -5.95 -6.94
C GLU A 88 1.63 -6.43 -7.72
N GLN A 89 0.93 -5.49 -8.33
CA GLN A 89 -0.14 -5.87 -9.21
C GLN A 89 0.42 -6.50 -10.44
N GLN A 90 -0.19 -7.59 -10.83
CA GLN A 90 0.21 -8.21 -12.07
C GLN A 90 -0.59 -7.59 -13.17
N GLN A 91 0.11 -7.15 -14.19
CA GLN A 91 -0.58 -6.64 -15.34
C GLN A 91 -0.95 -7.79 -16.20
N GLU A 92 -2.20 -7.79 -16.59
CA GLU A 92 -2.64 -8.82 -17.50
C GLU A 92 -2.11 -8.52 -18.84
N GLU A 93 -1.50 -9.51 -19.41
CA GLU A 93 -0.99 -9.34 -20.74
C GLU A 93 -1.98 -9.89 -21.70
N TYR A 94 -2.36 -9.10 -22.64
CA TYR A 94 -3.25 -9.58 -23.65
C TYR A 94 -2.52 -9.80 -24.92
N ASN A 95 -2.76 -10.86 -25.49
CA ASN A 95 -2.09 -11.17 -26.74
C ASN A 95 -3.04 -11.23 -27.87
#